data_428f9e4ccdae77e057d8691d804cfe38
#
_entry.id   428f9e4ccdae77e057d8691d804cfe38
#
_cell.length_a   1.000
_cell.length_b   1.000
_cell.length_c   1.000
_cell.angle_alpha   90.00
_cell.angle_beta   90.00
_cell.angle_gamma   90.00
#
_symmetry.space_group_name_H-M   'P 1'
#
loop_
_entity.id
_entity.type
_entity.pdbx_description
1 polymer ?
#
loop_
_entity_poly.entity_id
_entity_poly.type
_entity_poly.pdbx_seq_one_letter_code
_entity_poly.pdbx_strand_id
1 'polypeptide(L)'
;MAKKSASATKRTPDKGQSLSGGKALVILALSAIAGFAAVYVTMAPRDNAAIEKSQEASPPPTQSAGPATAKPVGKMAAFVHKKSPEPLPEITFNDAAGKALTLADFKGKVVLLNLWATWCAPCREEMPALDRLQKALGGDTFEVVALSLDRKGAEASQKFLTETKADNLKLYIDASAKQGTALKIVGMPTTILIDKEGREVGRLAGPAEWDSEEAKALITAALK
;
A
#
# COMPACT_ATOMS: atom_id res chain seq x y z
N MET A 1 43.28 -18.83 51.55
CA MET A 1 44.50 -19.47 51.02
C MET A 1 44.28 -19.92 49.56
N ALA A 2 45.33 -19.76 48.76
CA ALA A 2 45.59 -20.25 47.43
C ALA A 2 44.96 -19.45 46.25
N LYS A 3 45.80 -18.54 45.76
CA LYS A 3 45.87 -18.03 44.37
C LYS A 3 46.16 -19.18 43.40
N LYS A 4 45.50 -19.16 42.19
CA LYS A 4 46.10 -19.78 41.02
C LYS A 4 45.93 -18.88 39.78
N SER A 5 47.06 -18.41 39.33
CA SER A 5 47.40 -17.71 38.12
C SER A 5 47.19 -18.62 36.91
N ALA A 6 46.63 -18.12 35.81
CA ALA A 6 46.71 -18.76 34.49
C ALA A 6 47.09 -17.74 33.41
N SER A 7 48.18 -18.07 32.82
CA SER A 7 49.03 -17.50 31.78
C SER A 7 48.30 -17.07 30.51
N ALA A 8 48.64 -15.88 30.03
CA ALA A 8 48.29 -15.36 28.70
C ALA A 8 49.26 -15.92 27.65
N THR A 9 48.72 -16.61 26.66
CA THR A 9 49.49 -17.03 25.47
C THR A 9 49.29 -16.02 24.35
N LYS A 10 50.37 -15.30 24.09
CA LYS A 10 50.52 -14.30 23.02
C LYS A 10 50.78 -15.01 21.69
N ARG A 11 49.81 -14.95 20.73
CA ARG A 11 50.05 -15.41 19.35
C ARG A 11 50.44 -14.24 18.48
N THR A 12 51.59 -14.36 17.84
CA THR A 12 52.17 -13.49 16.83
C THR A 12 51.41 -13.56 15.52
N PRO A 13 51.25 -12.44 14.74
CA PRO A 13 50.66 -12.48 13.42
C PRO A 13 51.67 -12.96 12.37
N ASP A 14 51.26 -13.92 11.57
CA ASP A 14 51.98 -14.42 10.40
C ASP A 14 51.83 -13.45 9.24
N LYS A 15 52.99 -13.10 8.60
CA LYS A 15 53.07 -12.28 7.40
C LYS A 15 52.92 -13.18 6.15
N GLY A 16 51.74 -13.22 5.56
CA GLY A 16 51.45 -13.88 4.27
C GLY A 16 51.31 -12.90 3.12
N GLN A 17 52.32 -12.79 2.35
CA GLN A 17 52.51 -12.46 0.93
C GLN A 17 51.40 -11.74 0.16
N SER A 18 51.74 -10.49 -0.23
CA SER A 18 51.14 -9.69 -1.27
C SER A 18 51.39 -10.33 -2.68
N LEU A 19 50.31 -10.78 -3.32
CA LEU A 19 50.32 -11.09 -4.76
C LEU A 19 49.74 -9.88 -5.52
N SER A 20 50.63 -9.32 -6.35
CA SER A 20 50.37 -8.22 -7.28
C SER A 20 49.19 -8.50 -8.22
N GLY A 21 47.99 -7.90 -7.91
CA GLY A 21 46.75 -8.07 -8.70
C GLY A 21 46.61 -7.14 -9.92
N GLY A 22 47.67 -6.44 -10.33
CA GLY A 22 47.59 -5.45 -11.41
C GLY A 22 47.54 -5.95 -12.85
N LYS A 23 47.93 -7.19 -13.10
CA LYS A 23 48.03 -7.72 -14.49
C LYS A 23 46.83 -8.59 -14.91
N ALA A 24 46.05 -9.11 -13.99
CA ALA A 24 44.86 -9.92 -14.30
C ALA A 24 43.62 -9.06 -14.66
N LEU A 25 43.52 -7.83 -14.19
CA LEU A 25 42.39 -6.95 -14.47
C LEU A 25 42.39 -6.33 -15.88
N VAL A 26 43.55 -6.21 -16.53
CA VAL A 26 43.66 -5.66 -17.89
C VAL A 26 43.23 -6.67 -18.97
N ILE A 27 43.41 -7.96 -18.74
CA ILE A 27 43.04 -9.00 -19.73
C ILE A 27 41.53 -9.24 -19.76
N LEU A 28 40.81 -9.09 -18.63
CA LEU A 28 39.35 -9.23 -18.56
C LEU A 28 38.62 -8.02 -19.17
N ALA A 29 39.20 -6.83 -19.14
CA ALA A 29 38.58 -5.64 -19.73
C ALA A 29 38.60 -5.64 -21.26
N LEU A 30 39.63 -6.21 -21.89
CA LEU A 30 39.77 -6.28 -23.35
C LEU A 30 38.87 -7.34 -23.99
N SER A 31 38.56 -8.42 -23.29
CA SER A 31 37.64 -9.44 -23.78
C SER A 31 36.16 -9.00 -23.74
N ALA A 32 35.78 -8.13 -22.84
CA ALA A 32 34.42 -7.60 -22.75
C ALA A 32 34.08 -6.60 -23.89
N ILE A 33 35.09 -5.84 -24.36
CA ILE A 33 34.89 -4.87 -25.46
C ILE A 33 34.73 -5.53 -26.81
N ALA A 34 35.46 -6.65 -27.08
CA ALA A 34 35.34 -7.40 -28.34
C ALA A 34 33.97 -8.12 -28.46
N GLY A 35 33.42 -8.60 -27.34
CA GLY A 35 32.09 -9.24 -27.32
C GLY A 35 30.93 -8.28 -27.56
N PHE A 36 31.05 -7.03 -27.08
CA PHE A 36 29.98 -6.04 -27.23
C PHE A 36 29.88 -5.47 -28.66
N ALA A 37 31.02 -5.36 -29.37
CA ALA A 37 31.04 -4.90 -30.77
C ALA A 37 30.38 -5.91 -31.76
N ALA A 38 30.51 -7.22 -31.50
CA ALA A 38 29.92 -8.25 -32.35
C ALA A 38 28.39 -8.33 -32.23
N VAL A 39 27.81 -8.02 -31.06
CA VAL A 39 26.35 -8.00 -30.84
C VAL A 39 25.71 -6.74 -31.42
N TYR A 40 26.44 -5.62 -31.45
CA TYR A 40 25.89 -4.35 -31.96
C TYR A 40 25.74 -4.33 -33.49
N VAL A 41 26.60 -5.08 -34.24
CA VAL A 41 26.54 -5.14 -35.71
C VAL A 41 25.39 -6.04 -36.22
N THR A 42 24.90 -6.96 -35.37
CA THR A 42 23.80 -7.87 -35.76
C THR A 42 22.39 -7.32 -35.37
N MET A 43 22.31 -6.23 -34.64
CA MET A 43 21.03 -5.57 -34.20
C MET A 43 20.79 -4.22 -34.84
N ALA A 44 21.46 -3.87 -35.94
CA ALA A 44 21.11 -2.66 -36.69
C ALA A 44 19.70 -2.78 -37.28
N PRO A 45 18.83 -1.75 -37.13
CA PRO A 45 17.50 -1.78 -37.73
C PRO A 45 17.61 -1.88 -39.23
N ARG A 46 17.00 -2.92 -39.82
CA ARG A 46 16.77 -2.96 -41.25
C ARG A 46 15.66 -1.97 -41.58
N ASP A 47 15.95 -1.03 -42.44
CA ASP A 47 15.01 -0.07 -42.97
C ASP A 47 13.78 -0.77 -43.57
N ASN A 48 12.65 -0.73 -42.90
CA ASN A 48 11.36 -1.12 -43.42
C ASN A 48 10.75 0.03 -44.24
N ALA A 49 11.37 0.35 -45.37
CA ALA A 49 10.80 1.26 -46.36
C ALA A 49 10.18 0.46 -47.53
N ALA A 50 9.18 -0.34 -47.27
CA ALA A 50 8.33 -0.93 -48.32
C ALA A 50 7.16 -1.73 -47.75
N ILE A 51 6.26 -1.17 -46.94
CA ILE A 51 4.87 -1.64 -46.81
C ILE A 51 4.03 -0.43 -46.40
N GLU A 52 3.93 0.54 -47.30
CA GLU A 52 2.91 1.59 -47.23
C GLU A 52 2.10 1.52 -48.51
N LYS A 53 1.19 0.59 -48.61
CA LYS A 53 -0.02 0.63 -49.46
C LYS A 53 -0.86 -0.61 -49.15
N SER A 54 -2.08 -0.34 -48.71
CA SER A 54 -3.21 -1.27 -48.56
C SER A 54 -3.48 -1.71 -47.12
N GLN A 55 -3.96 -0.80 -46.29
CA GLN A 55 -5.02 -1.11 -45.34
C GLN A 55 -6.06 0.00 -45.37
N GLU A 56 -7.00 -0.20 -46.25
CA GLU A 56 -8.30 0.46 -46.30
C GLU A 56 -8.99 0.23 -44.95
N ALA A 57 -9.31 1.33 -44.30
CA ALA A 57 -9.90 1.36 -42.98
C ALA A 57 -11.27 0.69 -42.99
N SER A 58 -11.38 -0.47 -42.39
CA SER A 58 -12.67 -1.00 -41.92
C SER A 58 -13.11 -0.15 -40.72
N PRO A 59 -14.35 0.36 -40.69
CA PRO A 59 -14.86 1.07 -39.52
C PRO A 59 -14.90 0.11 -38.31
N PRO A 60 -14.61 0.60 -37.09
CA PRO A 60 -14.69 -0.23 -35.89
C PRO A 60 -16.13 -0.76 -35.72
N PRO A 61 -16.32 -1.99 -35.22
CA PRO A 61 -17.65 -2.53 -35.02
C PRO A 61 -18.42 -1.62 -34.06
N THR A 62 -19.55 -1.15 -34.54
CA THR A 62 -20.54 -0.39 -33.76
C THR A 62 -20.98 -1.30 -32.61
N GLN A 63 -20.43 -1.10 -31.42
CA GLN A 63 -20.98 -1.73 -30.22
C GLN A 63 -22.36 -1.15 -29.98
N SER A 64 -23.35 -1.99 -30.22
CA SER A 64 -24.74 -1.76 -29.84
C SER A 64 -24.80 -1.31 -28.40
N ALA A 65 -25.14 -0.05 -28.17
CA ALA A 65 -25.41 0.49 -26.86
C ALA A 65 -26.65 -0.22 -26.29
N GLY A 66 -26.40 -1.19 -25.41
CA GLY A 66 -27.41 -1.61 -24.45
C GLY A 66 -27.79 -0.41 -23.56
N PRO A 67 -28.96 -0.45 -22.87
CA PRO A 67 -29.44 0.70 -22.12
C PRO A 67 -28.35 1.17 -21.16
N ALA A 68 -27.93 2.42 -21.33
CA ALA A 68 -26.94 3.07 -20.49
C ALA A 68 -27.48 3.11 -19.06
N THR A 69 -27.04 2.16 -18.24
CA THR A 69 -27.07 2.33 -16.79
C THR A 69 -26.20 3.56 -16.54
N ALA A 70 -26.85 4.65 -16.11
CA ALA A 70 -26.18 5.90 -15.80
C ALA A 70 -24.95 5.59 -14.94
N LYS A 71 -23.73 5.91 -15.43
CA LYS A 71 -22.50 5.83 -14.65
C LYS A 71 -22.75 6.64 -13.39
N PRO A 72 -22.46 6.10 -12.20
CA PRO A 72 -22.50 6.90 -10.99
C PRO A 72 -21.58 8.11 -11.20
N VAL A 73 -22.18 9.29 -11.23
CA VAL A 73 -21.47 10.56 -11.38
C VAL A 73 -21.22 11.07 -9.97
N GLY A 74 -19.96 11.03 -9.51
CA GLY A 74 -19.59 11.53 -8.19
C GLY A 74 -18.26 10.97 -7.69
N LYS A 75 -17.69 11.63 -6.67
CA LYS A 75 -16.40 11.29 -6.07
C LYS A 75 -16.40 9.90 -5.40
N MET A 76 -17.58 9.35 -5.10
CA MET A 76 -17.79 8.04 -4.49
C MET A 76 -18.26 6.96 -5.50
N ALA A 77 -18.12 7.22 -6.80
CA ALA A 77 -18.57 6.32 -7.87
C ALA A 77 -17.93 4.91 -7.83
N ALA A 78 -16.74 4.79 -7.25
CA ALA A 78 -16.04 3.51 -7.09
C ALA A 78 -16.43 2.74 -5.82
N PHE A 79 -17.32 3.28 -4.98
CA PHE A 79 -17.78 2.59 -3.78
C PHE A 79 -18.75 1.46 -4.16
N VAL A 80 -18.39 0.24 -3.78
CA VAL A 80 -19.18 -0.97 -4.04
C VAL A 80 -20.00 -1.30 -2.81
N HIS A 81 -21.32 -1.09 -2.90
CA HIS A 81 -22.25 -1.47 -1.84
C HIS A 81 -22.44 -3.00 -1.79
N LYS A 82 -22.56 -3.54 -0.59
CA LYS A 82 -23.10 -4.88 -0.38
C LYS A 82 -24.61 -4.88 -0.61
N LYS A 83 -25.16 -5.97 -1.12
CA LYS A 83 -26.64 -6.14 -1.23
C LYS A 83 -27.33 -6.11 0.13
N SER A 84 -26.67 -6.64 1.14
CA SER A 84 -27.00 -6.58 2.57
C SER A 84 -25.70 -6.52 3.35
N PRO A 85 -25.66 -5.92 4.57
CA PRO A 85 -24.46 -5.92 5.39
C PRO A 85 -23.98 -7.35 5.71
N GLU A 86 -22.68 -7.61 5.53
CA GLU A 86 -22.05 -8.93 5.66
C GLU A 86 -21.07 -8.96 6.82
N PRO A 87 -20.98 -10.06 7.60
CA PRO A 87 -19.98 -10.18 8.65
C PRO A 87 -18.58 -10.13 8.07
N LEU A 88 -17.67 -9.42 8.74
CA LEU A 88 -16.24 -9.42 8.44
C LEU A 88 -15.53 -10.53 9.21
N PRO A 89 -14.41 -11.05 8.70
CA PRO A 89 -13.53 -11.91 9.49
C PRO A 89 -13.03 -11.16 10.72
N GLU A 90 -12.76 -11.90 11.78
CA GLU A 90 -12.10 -11.32 12.95
C GLU A 90 -10.69 -10.87 12.57
N ILE A 91 -10.37 -9.62 12.89
CA ILE A 91 -9.03 -9.05 12.73
C ILE A 91 -8.54 -8.51 14.05
N THR A 92 -7.21 -8.61 14.25
CA THR A 92 -6.53 -8.12 15.45
C THR A 92 -5.44 -7.14 15.04
N PHE A 93 -5.37 -6.00 15.68
CA PHE A 93 -4.38 -4.95 15.45
C PHE A 93 -4.09 -4.24 16.77
N ASN A 94 -3.09 -3.36 16.78
CA ASN A 94 -2.72 -2.62 17.99
C ASN A 94 -3.02 -1.12 17.81
N ASP A 95 -3.30 -0.46 18.92
CA ASP A 95 -3.25 1.01 18.98
C ASP A 95 -1.81 1.53 19.13
N ALA A 96 -1.64 2.85 19.21
CA ALA A 96 -0.34 3.50 19.39
C ALA A 96 0.38 3.11 20.67
N ALA A 97 -0.34 2.69 21.71
CA ALA A 97 0.23 2.22 22.99
C ALA A 97 0.59 0.73 22.98
N GLY A 98 0.32 0.03 21.87
CA GLY A 98 0.56 -1.42 21.74
C GLY A 98 -0.56 -2.29 22.32
N LYS A 99 -1.69 -1.71 22.71
CA LYS A 99 -2.86 -2.47 23.17
C LYS A 99 -3.51 -3.18 21.99
N ALA A 100 -3.71 -4.49 22.13
CA ALA A 100 -4.42 -5.28 21.13
C ALA A 100 -5.91 -4.90 21.11
N LEU A 101 -6.44 -4.73 19.90
CA LEU A 101 -7.82 -4.39 19.59
C LEU A 101 -8.33 -5.30 18.48
N THR A 102 -9.66 -5.39 18.41
CA THR A 102 -10.42 -6.04 17.33
C THR A 102 -11.51 -5.09 16.82
N LEU A 103 -12.21 -5.44 15.74
CA LEU A 103 -13.39 -4.67 15.32
C LEU A 103 -14.53 -4.72 16.35
N ALA A 104 -14.56 -5.71 17.23
CA ALA A 104 -15.56 -5.80 18.30
C ALA A 104 -15.44 -4.66 19.33
N ASP A 105 -14.23 -4.08 19.49
CA ASP A 105 -14.01 -2.93 20.39
C ASP A 105 -14.68 -1.65 19.89
N PHE A 106 -15.14 -1.64 18.65
CA PHE A 106 -15.83 -0.52 18.00
C PHE A 106 -17.35 -0.75 17.84
N LYS A 107 -17.91 -1.85 18.36
CA LYS A 107 -19.35 -2.09 18.29
C LYS A 107 -20.15 -0.92 18.87
N GLY A 108 -21.26 -0.61 18.20
CA GLY A 108 -22.09 0.57 18.50
C GLY A 108 -21.68 1.82 17.71
N LYS A 109 -20.51 1.81 17.07
CA LYS A 109 -20.09 2.87 16.15
C LYS A 109 -20.15 2.41 14.70
N VAL A 110 -20.44 3.32 13.80
CA VAL A 110 -20.12 3.16 12.39
C VAL A 110 -18.60 3.38 12.23
N VAL A 111 -17.92 2.46 11.55
CA VAL A 111 -16.48 2.54 11.35
C VAL A 111 -16.15 2.69 9.87
N LEU A 112 -15.29 3.65 9.55
CA LEU A 112 -14.63 3.75 8.26
C LEU A 112 -13.22 3.16 8.40
N LEU A 113 -13.07 1.86 8.09
CA LEU A 113 -11.79 1.15 8.17
C LEU A 113 -11.00 1.41 6.89
N ASN A 114 -9.94 2.22 6.99
CA ASN A 114 -9.02 2.51 5.90
C ASN A 114 -7.71 1.74 6.08
N LEU A 115 -7.32 0.96 5.08
CA LEU A 115 -6.09 0.16 5.09
C LEU A 115 -5.04 0.85 4.22
N TRP A 116 -3.89 1.16 4.82
CA TRP A 116 -2.85 1.98 4.24
C TRP A 116 -1.43 1.55 4.63
N ALA A 117 -0.40 2.14 4.00
CA ALA A 117 0.99 1.98 4.37
C ALA A 117 1.83 3.22 4.00
N THR A 118 2.99 3.42 4.63
CA THR A 118 3.85 4.61 4.42
C THR A 118 4.41 4.72 3.00
N TRP A 119 4.59 3.62 2.31
CA TRP A 119 5.08 3.53 0.93
C TRP A 119 3.98 3.67 -0.14
N CYS A 120 2.71 3.77 0.27
CA CYS A 120 1.56 3.90 -0.62
C CYS A 120 1.33 5.38 -0.95
N ALA A 121 1.73 5.81 -2.15
CA ALA A 121 1.59 7.21 -2.57
C ALA A 121 0.12 7.68 -2.60
N PRO A 122 -0.86 6.96 -3.18
CA PRO A 122 -2.25 7.39 -3.15
C PRO A 122 -2.85 7.41 -1.73
N CYS A 123 -2.34 6.58 -0.79
CA CYS A 123 -2.76 6.69 0.61
C CYS A 123 -2.33 8.04 1.22
N ARG A 124 -1.13 8.52 0.87
CA ARG A 124 -0.63 9.82 1.32
C ARG A 124 -1.54 10.97 0.84
N GLU A 125 -2.06 10.86 -0.36
CA GLU A 125 -2.92 11.88 -0.96
C GLU A 125 -4.29 11.96 -0.27
N GLU A 126 -4.88 10.82 0.14
CA GLU A 126 -6.21 10.80 0.76
C GLU A 126 -6.19 11.06 2.27
N MET A 127 -5.05 10.90 2.95
CA MET A 127 -4.96 10.99 4.41
C MET A 127 -5.49 12.31 4.99
N PRO A 128 -5.23 13.49 4.38
CA PRO A 128 -5.81 14.75 4.85
C PRO A 128 -7.34 14.80 4.74
N ALA A 129 -7.95 14.10 3.76
CA ALA A 129 -9.41 14.04 3.63
C ALA A 129 -10.03 13.16 4.72
N LEU A 130 -9.40 12.02 5.04
CA LEU A 130 -9.78 11.16 6.16
C LEU A 130 -9.68 11.90 7.50
N ASP A 131 -8.63 12.70 7.68
CA ASP A 131 -8.44 13.52 8.89
C ASP A 131 -9.55 14.55 9.06
N ARG A 132 -9.89 15.29 8.00
CA ARG A 132 -10.99 16.25 8.02
C ARG A 132 -12.34 15.57 8.26
N LEU A 133 -12.56 14.38 7.70
CA LEU A 133 -13.75 13.58 7.98
C LEU A 133 -13.82 13.19 9.46
N GLN A 134 -12.73 12.66 10.02
CA GLN A 134 -12.65 12.32 11.45
C GLN A 134 -12.94 13.52 12.33
N LYS A 135 -12.36 14.68 12.00
CA LYS A 135 -12.62 15.93 12.72
C LYS A 135 -14.09 16.36 12.66
N ALA A 136 -14.74 16.14 11.51
CA ALA A 136 -16.12 16.59 11.28
C ALA A 136 -17.18 15.65 11.88
N LEU A 137 -16.99 14.34 11.81
CA LEU A 137 -17.98 13.33 12.18
C LEU A 137 -17.55 12.42 13.35
N GLY A 138 -16.26 12.38 13.68
CA GLY A 138 -15.71 11.50 14.72
C GLY A 138 -16.29 11.79 16.09
N GLY A 139 -16.57 10.71 16.84
CA GLY A 139 -17.16 10.80 18.18
C GLY A 139 -17.66 9.47 18.70
N ASP A 140 -18.73 9.51 19.47
CA ASP A 140 -19.28 8.31 20.11
C ASP A 140 -19.95 7.35 19.11
N THR A 141 -20.40 7.86 17.96
CA THR A 141 -21.17 7.10 16.98
C THR A 141 -20.41 6.78 15.70
N PHE A 142 -19.25 7.42 15.46
CA PHE A 142 -18.45 7.23 14.25
C PHE A 142 -16.95 7.33 14.56
N GLU A 143 -16.15 6.51 13.86
CA GLU A 143 -14.69 6.58 13.93
C GLU A 143 -14.04 6.17 12.59
N VAL A 144 -13.05 6.96 12.15
CA VAL A 144 -12.12 6.53 11.10
C VAL A 144 -11.03 5.69 11.75
N VAL A 145 -11.00 4.41 11.43
CA VAL A 145 -9.93 3.48 11.85
C VAL A 145 -8.90 3.39 10.73
N ALA A 146 -7.90 4.27 10.78
CA ALA A 146 -6.81 4.29 9.83
C ALA A 146 -5.77 3.21 10.19
N LEU A 147 -5.97 1.98 9.70
CA LEU A 147 -5.15 0.81 10.00
C LEU A 147 -3.93 0.73 9.10
N SER A 148 -2.74 0.99 9.65
CA SER A 148 -1.48 0.82 8.97
C SER A 148 -1.12 -0.66 8.85
N LEU A 149 -0.82 -1.11 7.63
CA LEU A 149 -0.28 -2.44 7.32
C LEU A 149 1.24 -2.38 7.09
N ASP A 150 1.90 -1.33 7.59
CA ASP A 150 3.32 -1.13 7.36
C ASP A 150 4.19 -1.97 8.30
N ARG A 151 5.05 -2.79 7.71
CA ARG A 151 6.00 -3.64 8.46
C ARG A 151 7.11 -2.86 9.17
N LYS A 152 7.28 -1.56 8.84
CA LYS A 152 8.22 -0.67 9.54
C LYS A 152 7.75 -0.29 10.95
N GLY A 153 6.51 -0.63 11.30
CA GLY A 153 5.99 -0.50 12.66
C GLY A 153 5.41 0.87 12.99
N ALA A 154 5.12 1.06 14.28
CA ALA A 154 4.36 2.20 14.79
C ALA A 154 5.08 3.53 14.58
N GLU A 155 6.41 3.60 14.77
CA GLU A 155 7.19 4.83 14.63
C GLU A 155 7.09 5.41 13.22
N ALA A 156 7.32 4.57 12.19
CA ALA A 156 7.22 5.00 10.80
C ALA A 156 5.80 5.43 10.42
N SER A 157 4.80 4.72 10.94
CA SER A 157 3.39 5.02 10.71
C SER A 157 2.98 6.34 11.39
N GLN A 158 3.42 6.58 12.62
CA GLN A 158 3.16 7.84 13.33
C GLN A 158 3.82 9.03 12.64
N LYS A 159 5.07 8.87 12.21
CA LYS A 159 5.77 9.89 11.43
C LYS A 159 5.01 10.24 10.15
N PHE A 160 4.49 9.24 9.45
CA PHE A 160 3.68 9.45 8.24
C PHE A 160 2.41 10.25 8.54
N LEU A 161 1.65 9.94 9.60
CA LEU A 161 0.46 10.70 9.99
C LEU A 161 0.80 12.17 10.27
N THR A 162 1.92 12.42 10.97
CA THR A 162 2.41 13.79 11.23
C THR A 162 2.77 14.51 9.94
N GLU A 163 3.52 13.87 9.03
CA GLU A 163 3.92 14.46 7.73
C GLU A 163 2.70 14.79 6.84
N THR A 164 1.63 14.00 6.92
CA THR A 164 0.39 14.22 6.18
C THR A 164 -0.60 15.13 6.90
N LYS A 165 -0.22 15.66 8.08
CA LYS A 165 -1.07 16.50 8.94
C LYS A 165 -2.40 15.84 9.30
N ALA A 166 -2.34 14.55 9.58
CA ALA A 166 -3.49 13.73 9.97
C ALA A 166 -3.59 13.62 11.50
N ASP A 167 -3.68 14.77 12.18
CA ASP A 167 -3.57 14.89 13.64
C ASP A 167 -4.84 14.45 14.37
N ASN A 168 -5.99 14.37 13.69
CA ASN A 168 -7.25 13.89 14.25
C ASN A 168 -7.41 12.37 14.15
N LEU A 169 -6.56 11.70 13.35
CA LEU A 169 -6.57 10.26 13.21
C LEU A 169 -5.75 9.58 14.31
N LYS A 170 -6.32 8.56 14.92
CA LYS A 170 -5.57 7.67 15.81
C LYS A 170 -4.74 6.69 15.01
N LEU A 171 -3.56 6.34 15.51
CA LEU A 171 -2.75 5.29 14.92
C LEU A 171 -3.27 3.92 15.34
N TYR A 172 -3.62 3.11 14.33
CA TYR A 172 -3.85 1.68 14.45
C TYR A 172 -2.87 0.95 13.54
N ILE A 173 -2.35 -0.19 13.99
CA ILE A 173 -1.29 -0.89 13.27
C ILE A 173 -1.43 -2.41 13.30
N ASP A 174 -1.26 -3.04 12.14
CA ASP A 174 -0.91 -4.44 11.95
C ASP A 174 0.43 -4.55 11.23
N ALA A 175 1.52 -4.57 11.97
CA ALA A 175 2.87 -4.71 11.41
C ALA A 175 3.12 -6.07 10.74
N SER A 176 2.24 -7.06 10.96
CA SER A 176 2.30 -8.35 10.25
C SER A 176 1.75 -8.26 8.84
N ALA A 177 0.92 -7.26 8.55
CA ALA A 177 0.13 -7.05 7.33
C ALA A 177 -0.83 -8.22 6.99
N LYS A 178 -1.08 -9.12 7.94
CA LYS A 178 -1.95 -10.30 7.73
C LYS A 178 -3.42 -9.91 7.60
N GLN A 179 -3.83 -8.81 8.24
CA GLN A 179 -5.23 -8.39 8.24
C GLN A 179 -5.69 -7.93 6.86
N GLY A 180 -4.78 -7.40 6.04
CA GLY A 180 -5.07 -7.12 4.63
C GLY A 180 -5.50 -8.37 3.85
N THR A 181 -4.83 -9.50 4.06
CA THR A 181 -5.20 -10.78 3.45
C THR A 181 -6.51 -11.31 4.02
N ALA A 182 -6.70 -11.24 5.35
CA ALA A 182 -7.94 -11.67 6.00
C ALA A 182 -9.16 -10.89 5.46
N LEU A 183 -9.02 -9.59 5.25
CA LEU A 183 -10.05 -8.70 4.68
C LEU A 183 -10.17 -8.79 3.15
N LYS A 184 -9.35 -9.65 2.51
CA LYS A 184 -9.32 -9.87 1.05
C LYS A 184 -9.12 -8.58 0.25
N ILE A 185 -8.25 -7.68 0.73
CA ILE A 185 -7.90 -6.49 -0.03
C ILE A 185 -6.99 -6.85 -1.21
N VAL A 186 -7.21 -6.21 -2.35
CA VAL A 186 -6.43 -6.42 -3.58
C VAL A 186 -5.37 -5.33 -3.81
N GLY A 187 -5.40 -4.26 -3.01
CA GLY A 187 -4.47 -3.14 -3.09
C GLY A 187 -4.76 -2.08 -2.03
N MET A 188 -3.89 -1.08 -1.94
CA MET A 188 -4.04 0.05 -1.03
C MET A 188 -4.07 1.38 -1.79
N PRO A 189 -4.84 2.35 -1.27
CA PRO A 189 -5.73 2.21 -0.12
C PRO A 189 -6.94 1.33 -0.44
N THR A 190 -7.48 0.68 0.57
CA THR A 190 -8.82 0.09 0.54
C THR A 190 -9.57 0.55 1.77
N THR A 191 -10.79 1.06 1.57
CA THR A 191 -11.61 1.56 2.66
C THR A 191 -12.92 0.77 2.73
N ILE A 192 -13.27 0.30 3.93
CA ILE A 192 -14.45 -0.52 4.21
C ILE A 192 -15.35 0.26 5.16
N LEU A 193 -16.62 0.45 4.78
CA LEU A 193 -17.65 1.02 5.66
C LEU A 193 -18.30 -0.11 6.44
N ILE A 194 -18.32 0.03 7.76
CA ILE A 194 -18.80 -0.98 8.71
C ILE A 194 -19.91 -0.36 9.55
N ASP A 195 -21.02 -1.08 9.70
CA ASP A 195 -22.16 -0.63 10.52
C ASP A 195 -21.94 -0.80 12.04
N LYS A 196 -22.89 -0.36 12.84
CA LYS A 196 -22.86 -0.42 14.31
C LYS A 196 -22.76 -1.86 14.85
N GLU A 197 -23.23 -2.84 14.08
CA GLU A 197 -23.18 -4.25 14.41
C GLU A 197 -21.85 -4.92 14.03
N GLY A 198 -20.94 -4.18 13.34
CA GLY A 198 -19.64 -4.67 12.90
C GLY A 198 -19.69 -5.41 11.55
N ARG A 199 -20.67 -5.14 10.70
CA ARG A 199 -20.85 -5.76 9.38
C ARG A 199 -20.42 -4.80 8.27
N GLU A 200 -19.82 -5.33 7.21
CA GLU A 200 -19.48 -4.55 6.02
C GLU A 200 -20.73 -4.10 5.26
N VAL A 201 -20.88 -2.79 5.10
CA VAL A 201 -21.92 -2.16 4.26
C VAL A 201 -21.45 -2.06 2.81
N GLY A 202 -20.15 -1.88 2.61
CA GLY A 202 -19.52 -1.77 1.30
C GLY A 202 -18.06 -1.35 1.42
N ARG A 203 -17.38 -1.28 0.28
CA ARG A 203 -15.96 -0.90 0.21
C ARG A 203 -15.60 -0.12 -1.04
N LEU A 204 -14.49 0.59 -0.96
CA LEU A 204 -13.85 1.25 -2.08
C LEU A 204 -12.38 0.82 -2.13
N ALA A 205 -11.92 0.33 -3.28
CA ALA A 205 -10.52 0.07 -3.57
C ALA A 205 -9.95 1.25 -4.38
N GLY A 206 -8.93 1.90 -3.87
CA GLY A 206 -8.34 3.12 -4.41
C GLY A 206 -8.62 4.34 -3.53
N PRO A 207 -7.98 5.50 -3.86
CA PRO A 207 -8.13 6.73 -3.10
C PRO A 207 -9.49 7.39 -3.37
N ALA A 208 -9.99 8.14 -2.37
CA ALA A 208 -11.21 8.92 -2.51
C ALA A 208 -11.15 10.24 -1.71
N GLU A 209 -12.06 11.18 -2.05
CA GLU A 209 -12.25 12.40 -1.28
C GLU A 209 -13.24 12.14 -0.14
N TRP A 210 -12.75 11.57 0.95
CA TRP A 210 -13.59 11.13 2.09
C TRP A 210 -14.28 12.26 2.84
N ASP A 211 -13.83 13.50 2.68
CA ASP A 211 -14.47 14.70 3.23
C ASP A 211 -15.48 15.35 2.27
N SER A 212 -15.76 14.73 1.13
CA SER A 212 -16.80 15.19 0.19
C SER A 212 -18.20 15.05 0.78
N GLU A 213 -19.16 15.81 0.27
CA GLU A 213 -20.55 15.71 0.71
C GLU A 213 -21.16 14.34 0.40
N GLU A 214 -20.77 13.70 -0.72
CA GLU A 214 -21.20 12.34 -1.06
C GLU A 214 -20.69 11.31 -0.05
N ALA A 215 -19.42 11.42 0.38
CA ALA A 215 -18.86 10.53 1.39
C ALA A 215 -19.52 10.73 2.75
N LYS A 216 -19.74 11.98 3.16
CA LYS A 216 -20.46 12.29 4.41
C LYS A 216 -21.90 11.79 4.37
N ALA A 217 -22.60 11.94 3.23
CA ALA A 217 -23.95 11.42 3.06
C ALA A 217 -24.00 9.89 3.17
N LEU A 218 -23.04 9.20 2.55
CA LEU A 218 -22.88 7.75 2.64
C LEU A 218 -22.72 7.28 4.10
N ILE A 219 -21.82 7.92 4.85
CA ILE A 219 -21.56 7.61 6.25
C ILE A 219 -22.78 7.93 7.12
N THR A 220 -23.42 9.10 6.90
CA THR A 220 -24.61 9.50 7.64
C THR A 220 -25.79 8.55 7.41
N ALA A 221 -25.89 7.96 6.23
CA ALA A 221 -26.90 6.93 5.96
C ALA A 221 -26.67 5.66 6.80
N ALA A 222 -25.40 5.27 7.05
CA ALA A 222 -25.05 4.13 7.89
C ALA A 222 -25.20 4.42 9.40
N LEU A 223 -25.31 5.70 9.80
CA LEU A 223 -25.54 6.10 11.20
C LEU A 223 -27.00 5.95 11.64
N LYS A 224 -27.94 5.80 10.72
CA LYS A 224 -29.37 5.66 10.99
C LYS A 224 -29.73 4.24 11.39
#